data_316a9991b8ee5319a3d4166b1ea0f4c2
#
_entry.id   316a9991b8ee5319a3d4166b1ea0f4c2
#
_cell.length_a   1.000
_cell.length_b   1.000
_cell.length_c   1.000
_cell.angle_alpha   90.00
_cell.angle_beta   90.00
_cell.angle_gamma   90.00
#
_symmetry.space_group_name_H-M   'P 1'
#
loop_
_entity.id
_entity.type
_entity.pdbx_description
1 polymer ?
#
loop_
_entity_poly.entity_id
_entity_poly.type
_entity_poly.pdbx_seq_one_letter_code
_entity_poly.pdbx_strand_id
1 'polypeptide(L)'
;MGENKKLAILKEKLSEEQEKGHRERLRQRFLSTGTKGFLDYELLELLLTYTVIRKNCRGIAKNLLKKYGDLYTILQQSEEELQKNKNVTERAVVFLKLIFEIIENGLYKKIYNTRIEISSNTKLLNYLSCSLLKRDVEVFKVLFLNSQNELLKEEELFFGTLDRSTVYIRELIKKILNYNAKSIIIVHNHPSGSLKPSDSDIFLTRKIK
;
A
#
# COMPACT_ATOMS: atom_id res chain seq x y z
N MET A 1 7.28 52.01 15.61
CA MET A 1 6.97 50.59 15.84
C MET A 1 5.70 50.08 15.13
N GLY A 2 4.82 50.96 14.58
CA GLY A 2 3.53 50.58 13.95
C GLY A 2 3.61 50.14 12.48
N GLU A 3 4.49 50.72 11.66
CA GLU A 3 4.53 50.48 10.21
C GLU A 3 5.06 49.11 9.84
N ASN A 4 6.12 48.64 10.48
CA ASN A 4 6.68 47.31 10.25
C ASN A 4 5.69 46.18 10.61
N LYS A 5 4.82 46.38 11.59
CA LYS A 5 3.79 45.42 11.98
C LYS A 5 2.64 45.38 10.98
N LYS A 6 2.24 46.54 10.42
CA LYS A 6 1.25 46.63 9.34
C LYS A 6 1.75 45.98 8.04
N LEU A 7 3.00 46.20 7.71
CA LEU A 7 3.63 45.60 6.51
C LEU A 7 3.74 44.07 6.61
N ALA A 8 4.04 43.56 7.81
CA ALA A 8 4.08 42.11 8.06
C ALA A 8 2.70 41.46 7.91
N ILE A 9 1.64 42.09 8.47
CA ILE A 9 0.25 41.61 8.35
C ILE A 9 -0.24 41.64 6.90
N LEU A 10 0.10 42.67 6.14
CA LEU A 10 -0.24 42.77 4.71
C LEU A 10 0.43 41.70 3.88
N LYS A 11 1.72 41.41 4.12
CA LYS A 11 2.47 40.34 3.44
C LYS A 11 1.88 38.95 3.77
N GLU A 12 1.47 38.73 5.01
CA GLU A 12 0.84 37.50 5.44
C GLU A 12 -0.52 37.28 4.76
N LYS A 13 -1.37 38.31 4.68
CA LYS A 13 -2.66 38.26 3.97
C LYS A 13 -2.49 38.01 2.47
N LEU A 14 -1.56 38.68 1.81
CA LEU A 14 -1.26 38.46 0.39
C LEU A 14 -0.76 37.04 0.11
N SER A 15 0.08 36.50 1.01
CA SER A 15 0.54 35.13 0.93
C SER A 15 -0.61 34.12 1.10
N GLU A 16 -1.53 34.35 2.05
CA GLU A 16 -2.72 33.51 2.25
C GLU A 16 -3.67 33.53 1.04
N GLU A 17 -3.89 34.67 0.42
CA GLU A 17 -4.72 34.80 -0.80
C GLU A 17 -4.09 34.09 -2.01
N GLN A 18 -2.77 34.21 -2.18
CA GLN A 18 -2.04 33.51 -3.22
C GLN A 18 -2.09 31.99 -3.02
N GLU A 19 -1.94 31.51 -1.80
CA GLU A 19 -2.07 30.07 -1.50
C GLU A 19 -3.50 29.56 -1.71
N LYS A 20 -4.54 30.32 -1.34
CA LYS A 20 -5.93 29.96 -1.64
C LYS A 20 -6.17 29.80 -3.14
N GLY A 21 -5.71 30.74 -3.95
CA GLY A 21 -5.81 30.67 -5.40
C GLY A 21 -5.03 29.50 -6.00
N HIS A 22 -3.88 29.14 -5.43
CA HIS A 22 -3.11 27.98 -5.87
C HIS A 22 -3.82 26.66 -5.56
N ARG A 23 -4.34 26.49 -4.35
CA ARG A 23 -5.12 25.30 -3.94
C ARG A 23 -6.36 25.10 -4.79
N GLU A 24 -7.06 26.19 -5.12
CA GLU A 24 -8.22 26.12 -6.00
C GLU A 24 -7.83 25.69 -7.41
N ARG A 25 -6.76 26.23 -7.99
CA ARG A 25 -6.27 25.82 -9.30
C ARG A 25 -5.84 24.33 -9.32
N LEU A 26 -5.22 23.83 -8.26
CA LEU A 26 -4.89 22.40 -8.14
C LEU A 26 -6.15 21.53 -8.17
N ARG A 27 -7.19 21.90 -7.40
CA ARG A 27 -8.46 21.18 -7.39
C ARG A 27 -9.14 21.17 -8.75
N GLN A 28 -9.24 22.33 -9.40
CA GLN A 28 -9.87 22.46 -10.73
C GLN A 28 -9.11 21.65 -11.78
N ARG A 29 -7.77 21.66 -11.73
CA ARG A 29 -6.95 20.85 -12.62
C ARG A 29 -7.19 19.36 -12.38
N PHE A 30 -7.27 18.92 -11.13
CA PHE A 30 -7.56 17.53 -10.80
C PHE A 30 -8.93 17.09 -11.32
N LEU A 31 -9.95 17.92 -11.16
CA LEU A 31 -11.30 17.63 -11.67
C LEU A 31 -11.34 17.52 -13.19
N SER A 32 -10.51 18.28 -13.90
CA SER A 32 -10.48 18.28 -15.37
C SER A 32 -9.60 17.16 -15.97
N THR A 33 -8.48 16.79 -15.34
CA THR A 33 -7.48 15.88 -15.93
C THR A 33 -7.28 14.57 -15.15
N GLY A 34 -7.84 14.47 -13.94
CA GLY A 34 -7.54 13.39 -13.02
C GLY A 34 -6.05 13.37 -12.65
N THR A 35 -5.51 12.20 -12.39
CA THR A 35 -4.09 12.05 -12.01
C THR A 35 -3.11 12.21 -13.18
N LYS A 36 -3.56 12.06 -14.43
CA LYS A 36 -2.71 12.08 -15.64
C LYS A 36 -1.94 13.38 -15.85
N GLY A 37 -2.45 14.49 -15.33
CA GLY A 37 -1.81 15.80 -15.46
C GLY A 37 -0.96 16.21 -14.25
N PHE A 38 -0.66 15.29 -13.33
CA PHE A 38 0.00 15.58 -12.07
C PHE A 38 1.31 14.80 -11.91
N LEU A 39 2.30 15.46 -11.31
CA LEU A 39 3.46 14.81 -10.74
C LEU A 39 3.14 14.34 -9.31
N ASP A 40 3.85 13.34 -8.80
CA ASP A 40 3.59 12.76 -7.48
C ASP A 40 3.59 13.81 -6.36
N TYR A 41 4.50 14.79 -6.40
CA TYR A 41 4.51 15.86 -5.39
C TYR A 41 3.27 16.76 -5.46
N GLU A 42 2.66 16.94 -6.64
CA GLU A 42 1.44 17.74 -6.78
C GLU A 42 0.21 17.00 -6.28
N LEU A 43 0.16 15.67 -6.49
CA LEU A 43 -0.89 14.83 -5.92
C LEU A 43 -0.81 14.82 -4.39
N LEU A 44 0.39 14.63 -3.85
CA LEU A 44 0.61 14.67 -2.40
C LEU A 44 0.32 16.07 -1.83
N GLU A 45 0.73 17.14 -2.54
CA GLU A 45 0.38 18.51 -2.17
C GLU A 45 -1.13 18.70 -2.10
N LEU A 46 -1.87 18.24 -3.13
CA LEU A 46 -3.33 18.32 -3.17
C LEU A 46 -3.96 17.59 -1.97
N LEU A 47 -3.53 16.37 -1.66
CA LEU A 47 -3.99 15.63 -0.49
C LEU A 47 -3.74 16.39 0.81
N LEU A 48 -2.53 16.91 0.99
CA LEU A 48 -2.16 17.67 2.18
C LEU A 48 -2.98 18.97 2.33
N THR A 49 -3.46 19.58 1.24
CA THR A 49 -4.29 20.79 1.34
C THR A 49 -5.61 20.60 2.09
N TYR A 50 -6.10 19.35 2.20
CA TYR A 50 -7.32 19.04 2.94
C TYR A 50 -7.09 18.92 4.45
N THR A 51 -5.86 18.72 4.88
CA THR A 51 -5.54 18.46 6.30
C THR A 51 -4.61 19.50 6.92
N VAL A 52 -3.80 20.17 6.11
CA VAL A 52 -2.84 21.17 6.55
C VAL A 52 -3.34 22.56 6.17
N ILE A 53 -3.86 23.27 7.15
CA ILE A 53 -4.38 24.64 6.99
C ILE A 53 -3.22 25.64 7.13
N ARG A 54 -3.15 26.66 6.27
CA ARG A 54 -2.23 27.81 6.35
C ARG A 54 -0.73 27.48 6.28
N LYS A 55 -0.33 26.33 5.74
CA LYS A 55 1.09 25.98 5.54
C LYS A 55 1.37 25.62 4.08
N ASN A 56 2.61 25.79 3.67
CA ASN A 56 3.08 25.42 2.34
C ASN A 56 3.10 23.89 2.17
N CYS A 57 2.00 23.32 1.68
CA CYS A 57 1.86 21.89 1.43
C CYS A 57 2.85 21.38 0.36
N ARG A 58 3.22 22.23 -0.63
CA ARG A 58 4.17 21.90 -1.69
C ARG A 58 5.56 21.57 -1.13
N GLY A 59 6.03 22.38 -0.15
CA GLY A 59 7.30 22.11 0.51
C GLY A 59 7.29 20.80 1.29
N ILE A 60 6.19 20.52 2.00
CA ILE A 60 6.02 19.26 2.74
C ILE A 60 6.02 18.08 1.78
N ALA A 61 5.25 18.13 0.69
CA ALA A 61 5.15 17.07 -0.31
C ALA A 61 6.50 16.75 -0.95
N LYS A 62 7.25 17.78 -1.37
CA LYS A 62 8.59 17.60 -1.95
C LYS A 62 9.59 16.97 -0.96
N ASN A 63 9.54 17.37 0.30
CA ASN A 63 10.42 16.82 1.33
C ASN A 63 10.11 15.34 1.61
N LEU A 64 8.83 14.96 1.67
CA LEU A 64 8.42 13.57 1.84
C LEU A 64 8.87 12.72 0.65
N LEU A 65 8.64 13.16 -0.59
CA LEU A 65 9.09 12.43 -1.78
C LEU A 65 10.61 12.32 -1.86
N LYS A 66 11.34 13.36 -1.48
CA LYS A 66 12.81 13.30 -1.42
C LYS A 66 13.29 12.23 -0.43
N LYS A 67 12.56 12.05 0.68
CA LYS A 67 12.93 11.09 1.73
C LYS A 67 12.53 9.65 1.40
N TYR A 68 11.34 9.46 0.82
CA TYR A 68 10.74 8.11 0.66
C TYR A 68 10.67 7.63 -0.79
N GLY A 69 10.97 8.48 -1.77
CA GLY A 69 11.04 8.14 -3.19
C GLY A 69 9.76 8.39 -3.96
N ASP A 70 8.67 7.73 -3.64
CA ASP A 70 7.38 7.79 -4.36
C ASP A 70 6.18 7.93 -3.42
N LEU A 71 5.01 8.25 -4.01
CA LEU A 71 3.78 8.48 -3.26
C LEU A 71 3.30 7.23 -2.52
N TYR A 72 3.41 6.05 -3.15
CA TYR A 72 2.94 4.80 -2.57
C TYR A 72 3.77 4.43 -1.34
N THR A 73 5.09 4.53 -1.44
CA THR A 73 6.02 4.32 -0.31
C THR A 73 5.74 5.26 0.86
N ILE A 74 5.34 6.53 0.58
CA ILE A 74 4.93 7.47 1.65
C ILE A 74 3.66 6.97 2.36
N LEU A 75 2.66 6.51 1.61
CA LEU A 75 1.41 6.01 2.18
C LEU A 75 1.61 4.75 3.04
N GLN A 76 2.61 3.93 2.72
CA GLN A 76 2.96 2.72 3.47
C GLN A 76 3.62 3.00 4.82
N GLN A 77 4.28 4.16 5.00
CA GLN A 77 5.03 4.44 6.22
C GLN A 77 4.16 4.33 7.47
N SER A 78 4.76 3.96 8.60
CA SER A 78 4.07 3.94 9.89
C SER A 78 3.66 5.35 10.32
N GLU A 79 2.68 5.44 11.23
CA GLU A 79 2.24 6.72 11.79
C GLU A 79 3.42 7.46 12.45
N GLU A 80 4.21 6.73 13.24
CA GLU A 80 5.38 7.27 13.94
C GLU A 80 6.41 7.84 12.97
N GLU A 81 6.66 7.14 11.86
CA GLU A 81 7.64 7.57 10.86
C GLU A 81 7.15 8.80 10.09
N LEU A 82 5.86 8.89 9.76
CA LEU A 82 5.27 10.07 9.15
C LEU A 82 5.28 11.27 10.09
N GLN A 83 5.01 11.08 11.38
CA GLN A 83 5.01 12.15 12.39
C GLN A 83 6.40 12.76 12.64
N LYS A 84 7.48 12.02 12.44
CA LYS A 84 8.85 12.55 12.54
C LYS A 84 9.15 13.64 11.49
N ASN A 85 8.34 13.76 10.44
CA ASN A 85 8.60 14.72 9.38
C ASN A 85 8.05 16.11 9.74
N LYS A 86 8.91 17.13 9.62
CA LYS A 86 8.57 18.50 9.97
C LYS A 86 7.32 18.98 9.22
N ASN A 87 6.40 19.59 9.94
CA ASN A 87 5.14 20.14 9.44
C ASN A 87 4.08 19.11 8.97
N VAL A 88 4.32 17.82 9.08
CA VAL A 88 3.28 16.80 8.93
C VAL A 88 2.47 16.79 10.23
N THR A 89 1.17 17.08 10.12
CA THR A 89 0.28 17.13 11.28
C THR A 89 -0.33 15.74 11.52
N GLU A 90 -0.77 15.47 12.74
CA GLU A 90 -1.50 14.24 13.08
C GLU A 90 -2.69 14.02 12.12
N ARG A 91 -3.46 15.07 11.82
CA ARG A 91 -4.57 15.00 10.85
C ARG A 91 -4.11 14.58 9.46
N ALA A 92 -2.94 15.05 9.02
CA ALA A 92 -2.36 14.63 7.74
C ALA A 92 -1.98 13.15 7.76
N VAL A 93 -1.39 12.68 8.85
CA VAL A 93 -1.04 11.27 9.03
C VAL A 93 -2.30 10.40 8.95
N VAL A 94 -3.31 10.69 9.77
CA VAL A 94 -4.59 9.95 9.76
C VAL A 94 -5.21 9.93 8.36
N PHE A 95 -5.21 11.06 7.65
CA PHE A 95 -5.78 11.16 6.31
C PHE A 95 -5.02 10.31 5.28
N LEU A 96 -3.68 10.35 5.30
CA LEU A 96 -2.85 9.52 4.41
C LEU A 96 -3.04 8.04 4.71
N LYS A 97 -3.08 7.64 5.98
CA LYS A 97 -3.35 6.25 6.38
C LYS A 97 -4.75 5.80 5.97
N LEU A 98 -5.76 6.65 6.13
CA LEU A 98 -7.13 6.35 5.70
C LEU A 98 -7.21 6.11 4.18
N ILE A 99 -6.56 6.95 3.37
CA ILE A 99 -6.49 6.75 1.91
C ILE A 99 -5.82 5.42 1.59
N PHE A 100 -4.71 5.13 2.26
CA PHE A 100 -4.01 3.87 2.08
C PHE A 100 -4.90 2.66 2.40
N GLU A 101 -5.57 2.66 3.55
CA GLU A 101 -6.50 1.60 3.94
C GLU A 101 -7.69 1.46 2.98
N ILE A 102 -8.24 2.57 2.46
CA ILE A 102 -9.32 2.53 1.46
C ILE A 102 -8.84 1.88 0.17
N ILE A 103 -7.64 2.22 -0.30
CA ILE A 103 -7.05 1.63 -1.51
C ILE A 103 -6.85 0.12 -1.31
N GLU A 104 -6.23 -0.28 -0.20
CA GLU A 104 -5.99 -1.68 0.13
C GLU A 104 -7.29 -2.47 0.25
N ASN A 105 -8.24 -1.97 1.04
CA ASN A 105 -9.55 -2.62 1.22
C ASN A 105 -10.38 -2.62 -0.07
N GLY A 106 -10.29 -1.57 -0.88
CA GLY A 106 -10.99 -1.48 -2.16
C GLY A 106 -10.44 -2.48 -3.17
N LEU A 107 -9.13 -2.59 -3.27
CA LEU A 107 -8.46 -3.59 -4.10
C LEU A 107 -8.77 -5.00 -3.59
N TYR A 108 -8.69 -5.23 -2.28
CA TYR A 108 -9.05 -6.51 -1.65
C TYR A 108 -10.50 -6.90 -1.97
N LYS A 109 -11.49 -6.02 -1.75
CA LYS A 109 -12.90 -6.30 -2.07
C LYS A 109 -13.15 -6.52 -3.55
N LYS A 110 -12.52 -5.77 -4.43
CA LYS A 110 -12.63 -5.95 -5.89
C LYS A 110 -12.08 -7.31 -6.31
N ILE A 111 -11.03 -7.76 -5.65
CA ILE A 111 -10.42 -9.06 -5.86
C ILE A 111 -11.33 -10.17 -5.31
N TYR A 112 -11.91 -10.02 -4.12
CA TYR A 112 -12.74 -11.06 -3.47
C TYR A 112 -14.19 -11.14 -3.97
N ASN A 113 -14.78 -10.04 -4.47
CA ASN A 113 -16.15 -10.04 -4.99
C ASN A 113 -16.25 -10.48 -6.46
N THR A 114 -15.15 -10.54 -7.18
CA THR A 114 -15.07 -11.17 -8.50
C THR A 114 -14.46 -12.55 -8.29
N ARG A 115 -15.05 -13.62 -8.85
CA ARG A 115 -14.37 -14.93 -8.92
C ARG A 115 -13.01 -14.71 -9.55
N ILE A 116 -11.96 -14.82 -8.74
CA ILE A 116 -10.59 -14.52 -9.19
C ILE A 116 -10.13 -15.70 -10.01
N GLU A 117 -10.19 -15.55 -11.30
CA GLU A 117 -9.61 -16.49 -12.23
C GLU A 117 -8.09 -16.23 -12.33
N ILE A 118 -7.31 -17.15 -11.81
CA ILE A 118 -5.84 -17.14 -11.91
C ILE A 118 -5.42 -17.87 -13.20
N SER A 119 -5.78 -17.31 -14.34
CA SER A 119 -5.51 -17.92 -15.65
C SER A 119 -4.18 -17.52 -16.26
N SER A 120 -3.41 -16.63 -15.61
CA SER A 120 -2.09 -16.21 -16.09
C SER A 120 -1.17 -15.80 -14.95
N ASN A 121 0.14 -15.90 -15.19
CA ASN A 121 1.15 -15.41 -14.24
C ASN A 121 0.98 -13.92 -13.92
N THR A 122 0.56 -13.11 -14.88
CA THR A 122 0.33 -11.66 -14.66
C THR A 122 -0.83 -11.44 -13.68
N LYS A 123 -1.95 -12.17 -13.83
CA LYS A 123 -3.08 -12.08 -12.90
C LYS A 123 -2.67 -12.55 -11.50
N LEU A 124 -1.91 -13.64 -11.40
CA LEU A 124 -1.36 -14.12 -10.14
C LEU A 124 -0.44 -13.10 -9.48
N LEU A 125 0.51 -12.53 -10.22
CA LEU A 125 1.45 -11.53 -9.69
C LEU A 125 0.73 -10.27 -9.21
N ASN A 126 -0.26 -9.78 -9.97
CA ASN A 126 -1.07 -8.63 -9.57
C ASN A 126 -1.85 -8.91 -8.28
N TYR A 127 -2.38 -10.13 -8.14
CA TYR A 127 -3.05 -10.58 -6.91
C TYR A 127 -2.08 -10.62 -5.73
N LEU A 128 -0.93 -11.27 -5.90
CA LEU A 128 0.06 -11.45 -4.84
C LEU A 128 0.74 -10.15 -4.44
N SER A 129 0.96 -9.23 -5.37
CA SER A 129 1.53 -7.92 -5.06
C SER A 129 0.64 -7.12 -4.10
N CYS A 130 -0.69 -7.27 -4.19
CA CYS A 130 -1.60 -6.65 -3.24
C CYS A 130 -1.62 -7.34 -1.86
N SER A 131 -1.36 -8.65 -1.81
CA SER A 131 -1.57 -9.44 -0.60
C SER A 131 -0.30 -9.73 0.22
N LEU A 132 0.89 -9.59 -0.39
CA LEU A 132 2.17 -9.91 0.25
C LEU A 132 3.11 -8.70 0.48
N LEU A 133 2.85 -7.55 -0.16
CA LEU A 133 3.75 -6.38 -0.15
C LEU A 133 3.99 -5.73 1.23
N LYS A 134 3.27 -6.14 2.28
CA LYS A 134 3.29 -5.47 3.60
C LYS A 134 3.77 -6.33 4.76
N ARG A 135 4.35 -7.47 4.50
CA ARG A 135 4.70 -8.37 5.61
C ARG A 135 6.17 -8.21 5.97
N ASP A 136 6.42 -7.66 7.14
CA ASP A 136 7.75 -7.59 7.80
C ASP A 136 8.22 -8.96 8.28
N VAL A 137 7.34 -9.96 8.20
CA VAL A 137 7.61 -11.36 8.57
C VAL A 137 7.44 -12.28 7.37
N GLU A 138 8.16 -13.38 7.37
CA GLU A 138 7.99 -14.43 6.37
C GLU A 138 6.62 -15.10 6.55
N VAL A 139 5.83 -15.12 5.48
CA VAL A 139 4.50 -15.71 5.42
C VAL A 139 4.45 -16.79 4.36
N PHE A 140 3.97 -17.96 4.72
CA PHE A 140 3.67 -19.04 3.79
C PHE A 140 2.17 -19.07 3.50
N LYS A 141 1.81 -18.71 2.28
CA LYS A 141 0.42 -18.59 1.82
C LYS A 141 0.09 -19.67 0.81
N VAL A 142 -1.11 -20.23 0.93
CA VAL A 142 -1.65 -21.20 -0.03
C VAL A 142 -2.94 -20.66 -0.63
N LEU A 143 -3.01 -20.68 -1.95
CA LEU A 143 -4.19 -20.38 -2.75
C LEU A 143 -4.82 -21.69 -3.18
N PHE A 144 -6.09 -21.92 -2.86
CA PHE A 144 -6.87 -23.10 -3.23
C PHE A 144 -7.74 -22.77 -4.44
N LEU A 145 -7.60 -23.54 -5.52
CA LEU A 145 -8.26 -23.26 -6.80
C LEU A 145 -9.20 -24.39 -7.20
N ASN A 146 -10.28 -24.04 -7.90
CA ASN A 146 -11.16 -24.99 -8.54
C ASN A 146 -10.62 -25.44 -9.92
N SER A 147 -11.39 -26.27 -10.64
CA SER A 147 -11.03 -26.78 -11.97
C SER A 147 -10.95 -25.70 -13.06
N GLN A 148 -11.49 -24.51 -12.83
CA GLN A 148 -11.48 -23.36 -13.72
C GLN A 148 -10.37 -22.36 -13.36
N ASN A 149 -9.46 -22.74 -12.42
CA ASN A 149 -8.43 -21.89 -11.84
C ASN A 149 -9.01 -20.64 -11.12
N GLU A 150 -10.26 -20.72 -10.67
CA GLU A 150 -10.82 -19.69 -9.82
C GLU A 150 -10.42 -19.91 -8.37
N LEU A 151 -10.08 -18.84 -7.66
CA LEU A 151 -9.71 -18.87 -6.25
C LEU A 151 -10.93 -19.21 -5.38
N LEU A 152 -10.85 -20.34 -4.69
CA LEU A 152 -11.86 -20.79 -3.72
C LEU A 152 -11.58 -20.19 -2.35
N LYS A 153 -10.31 -20.21 -1.92
CA LYS A 153 -9.85 -19.76 -0.62
C LYS A 153 -8.37 -19.44 -0.66
N GLU A 154 -7.93 -18.52 0.18
CA GLU A 154 -6.52 -18.39 0.53
C GLU A 154 -6.35 -18.55 2.04
N GLU A 155 -5.21 -19.09 2.44
CA GLU A 155 -4.82 -19.18 3.84
C GLU A 155 -3.34 -18.96 4.04
N GLU A 156 -3.02 -18.30 5.12
CA GLU A 156 -1.67 -18.19 5.65
C GLU A 156 -1.47 -19.33 6.63
N LEU A 157 -0.61 -20.28 6.28
CA LEU A 157 -0.47 -21.52 7.06
C LEU A 157 0.61 -21.44 8.12
N PHE A 158 1.58 -20.51 7.99
CA PHE A 158 2.73 -20.45 8.92
C PHE A 158 3.23 -19.03 9.13
N PHE A 159 3.55 -18.74 10.39
CA PHE A 159 4.31 -17.62 10.85
C PHE A 159 5.55 -18.15 11.58
N GLY A 160 6.76 -17.99 11.01
CA GLY A 160 8.03 -18.33 11.65
C GLY A 160 8.61 -19.69 11.28
N THR A 161 9.77 -20.00 11.86
CA THR A 161 10.72 -21.05 11.49
C THR A 161 10.17 -22.42 11.05
N LEU A 162 10.60 -22.85 9.88
CA LEU A 162 10.19 -24.04 9.10
C LEU A 162 10.56 -25.42 9.71
N ASP A 163 10.74 -25.53 11.00
CA ASP A 163 11.31 -26.74 11.63
C ASP A 163 10.32 -27.92 11.82
N ARG A 164 9.07 -27.84 11.33
CA ARG A 164 8.03 -28.86 11.51
C ARG A 164 7.32 -29.29 10.21
N SER A 165 8.07 -29.60 9.17
CA SER A 165 7.57 -29.86 7.80
C SER A 165 6.52 -30.99 7.68
N THR A 166 6.50 -31.97 8.58
CA THR A 166 5.62 -33.15 8.46
C THR A 166 4.16 -32.88 8.90
N VAL A 167 3.97 -32.00 9.86
CA VAL A 167 2.63 -31.61 10.36
C VAL A 167 1.88 -30.80 9.29
N TYR A 168 2.59 -30.04 8.52
CA TYR A 168 2.07 -29.13 7.52
C TYR A 168 1.42 -29.81 6.32
N ILE A 169 2.01 -30.89 5.80
CA ILE A 169 1.45 -31.62 4.65
C ILE A 169 0.11 -32.24 5.02
N ARG A 170 -0.02 -32.82 6.21
CA ARG A 170 -1.29 -33.40 6.66
C ARG A 170 -2.38 -32.35 6.79
N GLU A 171 -2.10 -31.18 7.37
CA GLU A 171 -3.05 -30.09 7.49
C GLU A 171 -3.39 -29.48 6.12
N LEU A 172 -2.40 -29.37 5.22
CA LEU A 172 -2.63 -28.91 3.86
C LEU A 172 -3.58 -29.84 3.09
N ILE A 173 -3.38 -31.16 3.18
CA ILE A 173 -4.25 -32.16 2.55
C ILE A 173 -5.69 -32.03 3.08
N LYS A 174 -5.87 -31.91 4.41
CA LYS A 174 -7.20 -31.69 4.99
C LYS A 174 -7.87 -30.46 4.41
N LYS A 175 -7.14 -29.35 4.27
CA LYS A 175 -7.68 -28.10 3.71
C LYS A 175 -8.03 -28.24 2.22
N ILE A 176 -7.19 -28.93 1.44
CA ILE A 176 -7.48 -29.22 0.02
C ILE A 176 -8.82 -29.96 -0.10
N LEU A 177 -9.02 -30.99 0.73
CA LEU A 177 -10.26 -31.77 0.74
C LEU A 177 -11.45 -30.94 1.22
N ASN A 178 -11.30 -30.18 2.30
CA ASN A 178 -12.36 -29.36 2.87
C ASN A 178 -12.86 -28.27 1.92
N TYR A 179 -11.96 -27.68 1.11
CA TYR A 179 -12.30 -26.65 0.13
C TYR A 179 -12.69 -27.22 -1.24
N ASN A 180 -12.65 -28.56 -1.41
CA ASN A 180 -12.81 -29.22 -2.71
C ASN A 180 -11.89 -28.62 -3.79
N ALA A 181 -10.67 -28.28 -3.40
CA ALA A 181 -9.71 -27.66 -4.30
C ALA A 181 -9.16 -28.69 -5.30
N LYS A 182 -9.10 -28.30 -6.57
CA LYS A 182 -8.50 -29.11 -7.65
C LYS A 182 -7.00 -28.92 -7.73
N SER A 183 -6.54 -27.73 -7.42
CA SER A 183 -5.12 -27.36 -7.44
C SER A 183 -4.81 -26.32 -6.35
N ILE A 184 -3.54 -26.19 -6.02
CA ILE A 184 -3.04 -25.19 -5.08
C ILE A 184 -1.88 -24.42 -5.71
N ILE A 185 -1.74 -23.15 -5.31
CA ILE A 185 -0.53 -22.36 -5.55
C ILE A 185 0.05 -22.02 -4.19
N ILE A 186 1.33 -22.30 -4.02
CA ILE A 186 2.06 -22.03 -2.80
C ILE A 186 2.93 -20.80 -3.04
N VAL A 187 2.87 -19.87 -2.12
CA VAL A 187 3.61 -18.62 -2.21
C VAL A 187 4.22 -18.30 -0.84
N HIS A 188 5.43 -17.80 -0.82
CA HIS A 188 6.02 -17.19 0.37
C HIS A 188 6.79 -15.92 -0.01
N ASN A 189 6.92 -15.02 0.93
CA ASN A 189 7.72 -13.82 0.80
C ASN A 189 9.00 -13.94 1.62
N HIS A 190 10.06 -13.30 1.14
CA HIS A 190 11.28 -13.09 1.91
C HIS A 190 11.34 -11.62 2.34
N PRO A 191 11.22 -11.27 3.62
CA PRO A 191 11.31 -9.89 4.10
C PRO A 191 12.63 -9.20 3.70
N SER A 192 13.68 -9.99 3.48
CA SER A 192 14.98 -9.50 2.95
C SER A 192 14.93 -9.04 1.49
N GLY A 193 13.82 -9.25 0.78
CA GLY A 193 13.69 -8.99 -0.67
C GLY A 193 14.42 -9.99 -1.58
N SER A 194 15.02 -11.05 -1.02
CA SER A 194 15.68 -12.09 -1.82
C SER A 194 14.66 -12.87 -2.64
N LEU A 195 14.91 -13.05 -3.93
CA LEU A 195 14.10 -13.90 -4.82
C LEU A 195 14.61 -15.35 -4.89
N LYS A 196 15.74 -15.64 -4.24
CA LYS A 196 16.33 -16.98 -4.25
C LYS A 196 15.67 -17.84 -3.18
N PRO A 197 15.06 -19.00 -3.56
CA PRO A 197 14.50 -19.92 -2.58
C PRO A 197 15.60 -20.54 -1.71
N SER A 198 15.30 -20.79 -0.44
CA SER A 198 16.17 -21.54 0.47
C SER A 198 16.13 -23.05 0.17
N ASP A 199 17.07 -23.78 0.71
CA ASP A 199 17.07 -25.26 0.61
C ASP A 199 15.83 -25.87 1.28
N SER A 200 15.34 -25.25 2.35
CA SER A 200 14.10 -25.62 3.05
C SER A 200 12.87 -25.43 2.15
N ASP A 201 12.80 -24.34 1.38
CA ASP A 201 11.70 -24.07 0.45
C ASP A 201 11.66 -25.10 -0.67
N ILE A 202 12.83 -25.42 -1.21
CA ILE A 202 12.98 -26.44 -2.25
C ILE A 202 12.57 -27.82 -1.72
N PHE A 203 13.00 -28.17 -0.51
CA PHE A 203 12.64 -29.44 0.13
C PHE A 203 11.14 -29.55 0.39
N LEU A 204 10.51 -28.50 0.95
CA LEU A 204 9.07 -28.45 1.21
C LEU A 204 8.28 -28.56 -0.09
N THR A 205 8.65 -27.80 -1.12
CA THR A 205 8.01 -27.83 -2.45
C THR A 205 8.06 -29.24 -3.06
N ARG A 206 9.20 -29.93 -2.96
CA ARG A 206 9.34 -31.31 -3.45
C ARG A 206 8.47 -32.31 -2.69
N LYS A 207 8.26 -32.09 -1.39
CA LYS A 207 7.40 -32.97 -0.57
C LYS A 207 5.91 -32.77 -0.84
N ILE A 208 5.49 -31.56 -1.25
CA ILE A 208 4.10 -31.25 -1.53
C ILE A 208 3.73 -31.67 -2.96
N LYS A 209 4.67 -31.68 -3.88
CA LYS A 209 4.48 -32.12 -5.27
C LYS A 209 4.33 -33.63 -5.38
#